data_6287bb08f6328d95edf16826ab32da11
#
_entry.id   6287bb08f6328d95edf16826ab32da11
#
_cell.length_a   1.000
_cell.length_b   1.000
_cell.length_c   1.000
_cell.angle_alpha   90.00
_cell.angle_beta   90.00
_cell.angle_gamma   90.00
#
_symmetry.space_group_name_H-M   'P 1'
#
loop_
_entity.id
_entity.type
_entity.pdbx_description
1 polymer ?
#
loop_
_entity_poly.entity_id
_entity_poly.type
_entity_poly.pdbx_seq_one_letter_code
_entity_poly.pdbx_strand_id
1 'polypeptide(L)'
;MWRRTSKIGYPDIASDVSPILLTLRDKGYVEDVTSLKDLDVALRLLSPFELKTLAQVFKLRTTGQGKGSLADSLIDHCNKQQTVLFGSKQASLQQLALKRALALLGPAWKLCDEPRDAWRRLLRLFSLGTPWDMEEAGETPQVYGLQLVAAGKMAFPEYEVSRQHEVFSSRIDLVRYEASKVLEAELIQATMDKKWEKARQLFNDVEKLARSKEALEYQDRDQLLTPFLRHFSMCGVYTRCRCLGVDVLQRLKEHRRAVKVLRDLLSQKLYCQSRRGHWWDRLALNLEVHLGKPVEALKVVHEALDDPSISPAARHALVTRANRLAAKMPKDVLPSLKSLLEQEKWDALPQVEIEGQLADRMVPGRTNMFAARDGTTMEVISVEEVALRHYNLQGYSKGVHGEGSTFHALFGLLCWGVIYMSGVPDAFRSAYQALPLDLHSNSFFTSREQSFLEAFKVISESTTQELEERVAAAYNAHFGKAGLVQWDRFTCTDIQEIVRCLGPHVLSRICELLARQFRHRRSGLPDLLVWNPETGKAKAAEVKGPGDTLSPKQVVWLRELLALGVDCEVCRVTATSSKRLQRKKAGAEDSKGCSEQIE
;
A
#
# COMPACT_ATOMS: atom_id res chain seq x y z
N MET A 1 0.28 12.74 -19.74
CA MET A 1 1.63 13.02 -19.19
C MET A 1 2.65 12.88 -20.31
N TRP A 2 3.61 13.79 -20.42
CA TRP A 2 4.69 13.76 -21.39
C TRP A 2 5.75 12.72 -21.02
N ARG A 3 6.33 12.04 -22.01
CA ARG A 3 7.46 11.12 -21.81
C ARG A 3 8.51 11.30 -22.91
N ARG A 4 9.79 11.24 -22.54
CA ARG A 4 10.90 11.23 -23.53
C ARG A 4 10.94 9.91 -24.26
N THR A 5 11.34 9.93 -25.54
CA THR A 5 11.54 8.70 -26.34
C THR A 5 12.48 7.72 -25.62
N SER A 6 13.57 8.20 -25.02
CA SER A 6 14.53 7.36 -24.28
C SER A 6 13.96 6.66 -23.03
N LYS A 7 12.76 7.05 -22.58
CA LYS A 7 12.01 6.44 -21.46
C LYS A 7 10.78 5.66 -21.92
N ILE A 8 10.57 5.56 -23.22
CA ILE A 8 9.55 4.73 -23.86
C ILE A 8 10.28 3.48 -24.34
N GLY A 9 10.52 2.52 -23.43
CA GLY A 9 11.23 1.31 -23.73
C GLY A 9 10.29 0.12 -23.74
N TYR A 10 10.05 -0.44 -24.91
CA TYR A 10 9.44 -1.75 -25.10
C TYR A 10 10.33 -2.55 -26.06
N PRO A 11 11.52 -2.99 -25.60
CA PRO A 11 12.50 -3.67 -26.45
C PRO A 11 11.93 -4.94 -27.12
N ASP A 12 10.94 -5.55 -26.50
CA ASP A 12 10.24 -6.73 -27.03
C ASP A 12 9.29 -6.39 -28.20
N ILE A 13 8.93 -5.10 -28.37
CA ILE A 13 8.02 -4.65 -29.44
C ILE A 13 8.81 -4.03 -30.60
N ALA A 14 9.79 -3.19 -30.30
CA ALA A 14 10.65 -2.54 -31.29
C ALA A 14 11.93 -2.04 -30.64
N SER A 15 13.07 -2.23 -31.29
CA SER A 15 14.36 -1.66 -30.90
C SER A 15 14.38 -0.13 -31.02
N ASP A 16 13.66 0.42 -32.02
CA ASP A 16 13.41 1.85 -32.19
C ASP A 16 11.90 2.11 -32.30
N VAL A 17 11.38 2.87 -31.34
CA VAL A 17 9.96 3.24 -31.28
C VAL A 17 9.64 4.51 -32.07
N SER A 18 10.64 5.23 -32.58
CA SER A 18 10.47 6.51 -33.25
C SER A 18 9.55 6.44 -34.48
N PRO A 19 9.68 5.46 -35.40
CA PRO A 19 8.78 5.36 -36.55
C PRO A 19 7.34 5.11 -36.15
N ILE A 20 7.13 4.32 -35.08
CA ILE A 20 5.79 4.00 -34.56
C ILE A 20 5.16 5.29 -33.99
N LEU A 21 5.91 6.07 -33.23
CA LEU A 21 5.44 7.32 -32.63
C LEU A 21 5.09 8.38 -33.69
N LEU A 22 5.87 8.46 -34.77
CA LEU A 22 5.56 9.32 -35.90
C LEU A 22 4.25 8.90 -36.58
N THR A 23 4.06 7.63 -36.83
CA THR A 23 2.81 7.08 -37.38
C THR A 23 1.61 7.39 -36.48
N LEU A 24 1.77 7.23 -35.17
CA LEU A 24 0.71 7.54 -34.20
C LEU A 24 0.40 9.03 -34.14
N ARG A 25 1.40 9.92 -34.31
CA ARG A 25 1.20 11.37 -34.41
C ARG A 25 0.40 11.72 -35.65
N ASP A 26 0.78 11.18 -36.79
CA ASP A 26 0.12 11.47 -38.07
C ASP A 26 -1.34 10.98 -38.06
N LYS A 27 -1.66 9.97 -37.22
CA LYS A 27 -3.04 9.51 -36.97
C LYS A 27 -3.74 10.27 -35.83
N GLY A 28 -3.11 11.24 -35.19
CA GLY A 28 -3.71 12.06 -34.14
C GLY A 28 -3.80 11.38 -32.77
N TYR A 29 -3.09 10.27 -32.51
CA TYR A 29 -3.09 9.59 -31.21
C TYR A 29 -2.09 10.18 -30.22
N VAL A 30 -0.98 10.73 -30.72
CA VAL A 30 0.06 11.35 -29.90
C VAL A 30 0.44 12.71 -30.46
N GLU A 31 0.88 13.58 -29.60
CA GLU A 31 1.49 14.86 -29.94
C GLU A 31 2.97 14.83 -29.55
N ASP A 32 3.80 15.51 -30.35
CA ASP A 32 5.23 15.60 -30.10
C ASP A 32 5.59 16.85 -29.27
N VAL A 33 6.85 16.94 -28.89
CA VAL A 33 7.38 18.01 -28.04
C VAL A 33 7.15 19.44 -28.58
N THR A 34 6.84 19.62 -29.86
CA THR A 34 6.58 20.95 -30.46
C THR A 34 5.28 21.55 -29.94
N SER A 35 4.33 20.74 -29.50
CA SER A 35 3.06 21.19 -28.92
C SER A 35 3.19 21.57 -27.43
N LEU A 36 4.31 21.27 -26.76
CA LEU A 36 4.54 21.58 -25.35
C LEU A 36 4.82 23.06 -25.12
N LYS A 37 3.84 23.79 -24.59
CA LYS A 37 3.90 25.25 -24.33
C LYS A 37 4.10 25.59 -22.84
N ASP A 38 3.98 24.61 -21.96
CA ASP A 38 4.06 24.82 -20.52
C ASP A 38 5.52 24.66 -20.03
N LEU A 39 6.08 25.74 -19.47
CA LEU A 39 7.44 25.78 -18.96
C LEU A 39 7.63 24.85 -17.73
N ASP A 40 6.67 24.82 -16.80
CA ASP A 40 6.76 23.95 -15.61
C ASP A 40 6.84 22.49 -16.01
N VAL A 41 5.97 22.07 -16.92
CA VAL A 41 5.98 20.71 -17.45
C VAL A 41 7.30 20.40 -18.15
N ALA A 42 7.82 21.30 -18.97
CA ALA A 42 9.09 21.10 -19.68
C ALA A 42 10.26 20.95 -18.68
N LEU A 43 10.34 21.79 -17.66
CA LEU A 43 11.39 21.74 -16.64
C LEU A 43 11.35 20.45 -15.80
N ARG A 44 10.15 20.00 -15.43
CA ARG A 44 10.00 18.75 -14.65
C ARG A 44 10.34 17.50 -15.45
N LEU A 45 10.35 17.55 -16.78
CA LEU A 45 10.78 16.47 -17.65
C LEU A 45 12.30 16.38 -17.78
N LEU A 46 13.04 17.47 -17.55
CA LEU A 46 14.50 17.48 -17.60
C LEU A 46 15.11 16.62 -16.48
N SER A 47 16.26 16.03 -16.74
CA SER A 47 17.07 15.38 -15.70
C SER A 47 17.68 16.42 -14.74
N PRO A 48 18.14 16.03 -13.54
CA PRO A 48 18.81 16.95 -12.63
C PRO A 48 20.03 17.64 -13.25
N PHE A 49 20.78 16.96 -14.13
CA PHE A 49 21.93 17.51 -14.83
C PHE A 49 21.51 18.60 -15.83
N GLU A 50 20.52 18.32 -16.68
CA GLU A 50 19.99 19.26 -17.68
C GLU A 50 19.36 20.50 -17.03
N LEU A 51 18.67 20.33 -15.89
CA LEU A 51 18.15 21.45 -15.12
C LEU A 51 19.27 22.33 -14.56
N LYS A 52 20.35 21.74 -14.06
CA LYS A 52 21.52 22.48 -13.59
C LYS A 52 22.16 23.26 -14.74
N THR A 53 22.33 22.63 -15.92
CA THR A 53 22.85 23.29 -17.11
C THR A 53 21.98 24.46 -17.51
N LEU A 54 20.65 24.29 -17.52
CA LEU A 54 19.71 25.38 -17.83
C LEU A 54 19.78 26.49 -16.79
N ALA A 55 19.82 26.19 -15.50
CA ALA A 55 19.90 27.15 -14.41
C ALA A 55 21.20 27.99 -14.49
N GLN A 56 22.33 27.37 -14.86
CA GLN A 56 23.60 28.08 -15.07
C GLN A 56 23.51 29.10 -16.20
N VAL A 57 22.79 28.78 -17.29
CA VAL A 57 22.54 29.73 -18.39
C VAL A 57 21.79 30.97 -17.90
N PHE A 58 20.86 30.79 -16.93
CA PHE A 58 20.13 31.90 -16.30
C PHE A 58 20.83 32.45 -15.05
N LYS A 59 22.11 32.09 -14.81
CA LYS A 59 22.93 32.53 -13.67
C LYS A 59 22.30 32.28 -12.31
N LEU A 60 21.53 31.21 -12.17
CA LEU A 60 20.92 30.81 -10.90
C LEU A 60 21.86 29.91 -10.09
N ARG A 61 21.76 30.01 -8.76
CA ARG A 61 22.55 29.17 -7.85
C ARG A 61 22.05 27.72 -7.91
N THR A 62 22.96 26.77 -8.17
CA THR A 62 22.61 25.35 -8.36
C THR A 62 23.07 24.44 -7.21
N THR A 63 23.93 24.94 -6.31
CA THR A 63 24.48 24.18 -5.19
C THR A 63 23.46 23.96 -4.08
N GLY A 64 23.32 22.70 -3.63
CA GLY A 64 22.44 22.35 -2.52
C GLY A 64 20.95 22.26 -2.84
N GLN A 65 20.55 22.45 -4.10
CA GLN A 65 19.14 22.39 -4.51
C GLN A 65 18.78 21.02 -5.13
N GLY A 66 17.63 20.46 -4.69
CA GLY A 66 17.02 19.31 -5.33
C GLY A 66 16.32 19.67 -6.66
N LYS A 67 15.98 18.65 -7.45
CA LYS A 67 15.34 18.82 -8.77
C LYS A 67 14.10 19.73 -8.73
N GLY A 68 13.19 19.52 -7.78
CA GLY A 68 11.96 20.31 -7.65
C GLY A 68 12.24 21.78 -7.34
N SER A 69 13.06 22.02 -6.31
CA SER A 69 13.44 23.37 -5.87
C SER A 69 14.15 24.16 -6.99
N LEU A 70 14.96 23.48 -7.82
CA LEU A 70 15.64 24.11 -8.94
C LEU A 70 14.69 24.49 -10.08
N ALA A 71 13.69 23.64 -10.38
CA ALA A 71 12.63 23.95 -11.32
C ALA A 71 11.78 25.14 -10.85
N ASP A 72 11.37 25.14 -9.58
CA ASP A 72 10.61 26.23 -8.99
C ASP A 72 11.40 27.55 -9.00
N SER A 73 12.69 27.53 -8.71
CA SER A 73 13.58 28.71 -8.79
C SER A 73 13.69 29.27 -10.21
N LEU A 74 13.71 28.40 -11.24
CA LEU A 74 13.70 28.81 -12.65
C LEU A 74 12.38 29.48 -13.03
N ILE A 75 11.24 28.92 -12.59
CA ILE A 75 9.91 29.48 -12.84
C ILE A 75 9.80 30.86 -12.19
N ASP A 76 10.18 30.98 -10.91
CA ASP A 76 10.14 32.23 -10.16
C ASP A 76 11.02 33.30 -10.83
N HIS A 77 12.21 32.91 -11.30
CA HIS A 77 13.10 33.82 -12.03
C HIS A 77 12.46 34.32 -13.34
N CYS A 78 11.85 33.42 -14.10
CA CYS A 78 11.16 33.78 -15.33
C CYS A 78 9.91 34.65 -15.12
N ASN A 79 9.25 34.51 -13.96
CA ASN A 79 8.08 35.31 -13.57
C ASN A 79 8.46 36.73 -13.11
N LYS A 80 9.63 36.91 -12.49
CA LYS A 80 10.11 38.20 -11.97
C LYS A 80 10.63 39.15 -13.06
N GLN A 81 11.18 38.58 -14.15
CA GLN A 81 11.71 39.32 -15.28
C GLN A 81 10.81 39.12 -16.52
N GLN A 82 9.96 40.09 -16.82
CA GLN A 82 8.92 39.91 -17.85
C GLN A 82 9.43 40.01 -19.30
N THR A 83 10.51 40.76 -19.59
CA THR A 83 10.97 40.99 -20.98
C THR A 83 12.48 41.08 -21.08
N VAL A 84 13.03 40.50 -22.14
CA VAL A 84 14.43 40.66 -22.58
C VAL A 84 14.43 41.17 -24.01
N LEU A 85 15.15 42.25 -24.25
CA LEU A 85 15.34 42.80 -25.59
C LEU A 85 16.41 42.01 -26.35
N PHE A 86 16.03 41.29 -27.37
CA PHE A 86 16.93 40.68 -28.35
C PHE A 86 16.68 41.31 -29.74
N GLY A 87 17.46 42.34 -30.06
CA GLY A 87 17.30 43.03 -31.34
C GLY A 87 15.90 43.67 -31.49
N SER A 88 15.30 43.56 -32.68
CA SER A 88 13.98 44.11 -32.99
C SER A 88 12.77 43.26 -32.52
N LYS A 89 13.00 42.12 -31.87
CA LYS A 89 11.92 41.23 -31.38
C LYS A 89 11.93 41.12 -29.85
N GLN A 90 10.79 41.47 -29.27
CA GLN A 90 10.53 41.32 -27.83
C GLN A 90 10.08 39.89 -27.55
N ALA A 91 10.87 39.12 -26.83
CA ALA A 91 10.51 37.76 -26.35
C ALA A 91 10.43 37.74 -24.83
N SER A 92 9.43 37.06 -24.29
CA SER A 92 9.37 36.87 -22.84
C SER A 92 10.47 35.90 -22.35
N LEU A 93 11.00 36.12 -21.14
CA LEU A 93 12.02 35.26 -20.57
C LEU A 93 11.51 33.80 -20.45
N GLN A 94 10.20 33.64 -20.20
CA GLN A 94 9.54 32.32 -20.18
C GLN A 94 9.63 31.60 -21.54
N GLN A 95 9.41 32.32 -22.65
CA GLN A 95 9.51 31.75 -24.01
C GLN A 95 10.93 31.33 -24.33
N LEU A 96 11.93 32.14 -23.92
CA LEU A 96 13.33 31.78 -24.07
C LEU A 96 13.73 30.57 -23.24
N ALA A 97 13.29 30.52 -21.96
CA ALA A 97 13.52 29.39 -21.08
C ALA A 97 12.86 28.13 -21.62
N LEU A 98 11.64 28.21 -22.10
CA LEU A 98 10.92 27.09 -22.72
C LEU A 98 11.66 26.58 -23.96
N LYS A 99 12.05 27.47 -24.88
CA LYS A 99 12.79 27.08 -26.08
C LYS A 99 14.09 26.33 -25.74
N ARG A 100 14.84 26.80 -24.75
CA ARG A 100 16.06 26.14 -24.31
C ARG A 100 15.78 24.82 -23.55
N ALA A 101 14.74 24.78 -22.75
CA ALA A 101 14.32 23.56 -22.06
C ALA A 101 13.92 22.47 -23.07
N LEU A 102 13.16 22.82 -24.12
CA LEU A 102 12.76 21.89 -25.19
C LEU A 102 13.97 21.39 -25.99
N ALA A 103 14.97 22.25 -26.25
CA ALA A 103 16.20 21.84 -26.92
C ALA A 103 17.01 20.81 -26.10
N LEU A 104 17.05 20.96 -24.77
CA LEU A 104 17.69 19.99 -23.88
C LEU A 104 16.85 18.71 -23.68
N LEU A 105 15.53 18.84 -23.72
CA LEU A 105 14.61 17.73 -23.52
C LEU A 105 14.73 16.67 -24.61
N GLY A 106 14.95 17.09 -25.86
CA GLY A 106 14.92 16.22 -27.02
C GLY A 106 13.50 15.70 -27.35
N PRO A 107 13.38 14.63 -28.15
CA PRO A 107 12.09 14.08 -28.54
C PRO A 107 11.28 13.60 -27.32
N ALA A 108 10.08 14.13 -27.18
CA ALA A 108 9.14 13.74 -26.13
C ALA A 108 7.71 13.71 -26.71
N TRP A 109 6.88 12.86 -26.15
CA TRP A 109 5.57 12.51 -26.66
C TRP A 109 4.52 12.52 -25.56
N LYS A 110 3.30 12.84 -25.92
CA LYS A 110 2.12 12.78 -25.05
C LYS A 110 0.97 12.16 -25.82
N LEU A 111 0.21 11.28 -25.20
CA LEU A 111 -1.08 10.84 -25.75
C LEU A 111 -2.03 12.03 -25.81
N CYS A 112 -2.69 12.24 -26.94
CA CYS A 112 -3.76 13.21 -27.08
C CYS A 112 -4.88 12.88 -26.06
N ASP A 113 -5.56 13.92 -25.57
CA ASP A 113 -6.51 13.74 -24.46
C ASP A 113 -7.71 12.89 -24.89
N GLU A 114 -8.26 13.10 -26.06
CA GLU A 114 -9.41 12.35 -26.56
C GLU A 114 -9.13 10.84 -26.74
N PRO A 115 -8.09 10.39 -27.48
CA PRO A 115 -7.72 8.97 -27.54
C PRO A 115 -7.39 8.38 -26.18
N ARG A 116 -6.69 9.11 -25.31
CA ARG A 116 -6.36 8.67 -23.95
C ARG A 116 -7.63 8.36 -23.16
N ASP A 117 -8.61 9.25 -23.21
CA ASP A 117 -9.85 9.09 -22.45
C ASP A 117 -10.72 7.97 -23.02
N ALA A 118 -10.73 7.81 -24.36
CA ALA A 118 -11.37 6.66 -25.01
C ALA A 118 -10.75 5.32 -24.55
N TRP A 119 -9.41 5.24 -24.53
CA TRP A 119 -8.69 4.07 -24.03
C TRP A 119 -8.96 3.77 -22.55
N ARG A 120 -8.98 4.79 -21.71
CA ARG A 120 -9.31 4.65 -20.28
C ARG A 120 -10.72 4.08 -20.10
N ARG A 121 -11.69 4.56 -20.85
CA ARG A 121 -13.08 4.06 -20.81
C ARG A 121 -13.14 2.61 -21.27
N LEU A 122 -12.48 2.28 -22.37
CA LEU A 122 -12.43 0.92 -22.90
C LEU A 122 -11.86 -0.05 -21.86
N LEU A 123 -10.69 0.28 -21.27
CA LEU A 123 -10.06 -0.55 -20.26
C LEU A 123 -10.93 -0.70 -19.01
N ARG A 124 -11.59 0.35 -18.58
CA ARG A 124 -12.50 0.31 -17.43
C ARG A 124 -13.72 -0.56 -17.67
N LEU A 125 -14.32 -0.48 -18.83
CA LEU A 125 -15.42 -1.36 -19.21
C LEU A 125 -14.95 -2.80 -19.36
N PHE A 126 -13.70 -3.00 -19.77
CA PHE A 126 -13.13 -4.32 -19.92
C PHE A 126 -12.88 -5.02 -18.59
N SER A 127 -12.32 -4.35 -17.59
CA SER A 127 -11.88 -5.02 -16.35
C SER A 127 -12.20 -4.28 -15.05
N LEU A 128 -12.92 -3.18 -15.02
CA LEU A 128 -13.20 -2.32 -13.84
C LEU A 128 -11.96 -1.90 -13.01
N GLY A 129 -10.84 -2.60 -13.11
CA GLY A 129 -9.69 -2.53 -12.22
C GLY A 129 -9.90 -3.37 -10.95
N THR A 130 -8.83 -3.57 -10.18
CA THR A 130 -8.95 -4.17 -8.85
C THR A 130 -9.00 -3.06 -7.79
N PRO A 131 -9.72 -3.25 -6.67
CA PRO A 131 -9.79 -2.26 -5.59
C PRO A 131 -8.45 -1.88 -4.96
N TRP A 132 -7.43 -2.73 -5.14
CA TRP A 132 -6.05 -2.52 -4.65
C TRP A 132 -5.18 -1.72 -5.59
N ASP A 133 -5.46 -1.71 -6.87
CA ASP A 133 -4.68 -0.95 -7.86
C ASP A 133 -4.56 0.52 -7.48
N MET A 134 -5.31 0.91 -6.44
CA MET A 134 -5.47 2.26 -5.97
C MET A 134 -4.74 2.58 -4.67
N GLU A 135 -4.35 1.59 -3.86
CA GLU A 135 -3.82 1.86 -2.51
C GLU A 135 -2.37 1.39 -2.27
N GLU A 136 -1.85 0.38 -2.98
CA GLU A 136 -0.56 -0.24 -2.62
C GLU A 136 0.29 -0.77 -3.77
N ALA A 137 -0.25 -0.95 -4.96
CA ALA A 137 0.54 -1.41 -6.10
C ALA A 137 0.91 -0.21 -6.97
N GLY A 138 2.19 0.00 -7.18
CA GLY A 138 2.62 0.75 -8.35
C GLY A 138 1.92 0.12 -9.55
N GLU A 139 0.99 0.86 -10.18
CA GLU A 139 0.17 0.38 -11.28
C GLU A 139 1.05 -0.32 -12.31
N THR A 140 1.00 -1.65 -12.35
CA THR A 140 1.32 -2.32 -13.61
C THR A 140 0.14 -1.98 -14.52
N PRO A 141 0.30 -1.13 -15.54
CA PRO A 141 -0.82 -0.73 -16.36
C PRO A 141 -1.48 -2.00 -16.90
N GLN A 142 -2.81 -2.11 -16.84
CA GLN A 142 -3.54 -3.28 -17.35
C GLN A 142 -3.12 -3.62 -18.79
N VAL A 143 -2.81 -2.59 -19.60
CA VAL A 143 -2.25 -2.74 -20.95
C VAL A 143 -0.91 -3.47 -20.93
N TYR A 144 -0.06 -3.20 -19.96
CA TYR A 144 1.23 -3.89 -19.83
C TYR A 144 1.05 -5.36 -19.46
N GLY A 145 0.11 -5.66 -18.57
CA GLY A 145 -0.27 -7.05 -18.27
C GLY A 145 -0.74 -7.81 -19.51
N LEU A 146 -1.58 -7.20 -20.35
CA LEU A 146 -2.01 -7.79 -21.63
C LEU A 146 -0.85 -8.02 -22.60
N GLN A 147 0.12 -7.12 -22.66
CA GLN A 147 1.33 -7.27 -23.46
C GLN A 147 2.22 -8.41 -22.97
N LEU A 148 2.38 -8.54 -21.64
CA LEU A 148 3.13 -9.66 -21.06
C LEU A 148 2.47 -11.00 -21.35
N VAL A 149 1.15 -11.07 -21.35
CA VAL A 149 0.41 -12.28 -21.77
C VAL A 149 0.63 -12.58 -23.23
N ALA A 150 0.50 -11.58 -24.10
CA ALA A 150 0.75 -11.74 -25.54
C ALA A 150 2.20 -12.15 -25.86
N ALA A 151 3.15 -11.75 -25.02
CA ALA A 151 4.56 -12.15 -25.12
C ALA A 151 4.87 -13.49 -24.43
N GLY A 152 3.88 -14.17 -23.85
CA GLY A 152 4.08 -15.43 -23.12
C GLY A 152 4.85 -15.28 -21.79
N LYS A 153 4.98 -14.05 -21.28
CA LYS A 153 5.74 -13.74 -20.05
C LYS A 153 4.86 -13.71 -18.80
N MET A 154 3.56 -13.75 -18.94
CA MET A 154 2.57 -13.76 -17.86
C MET A 154 1.41 -14.67 -18.22
N ALA A 155 0.92 -15.44 -17.26
CA ALA A 155 -0.29 -16.22 -17.37
C ALA A 155 -1.25 -15.84 -16.23
N PHE A 156 -2.55 -15.90 -16.50
CA PHE A 156 -3.58 -15.74 -15.49
C PHE A 156 -4.18 -17.11 -15.13
N PRO A 157 -4.77 -17.26 -13.94
CA PRO A 157 -5.54 -18.44 -13.58
C PRO A 157 -6.71 -18.66 -14.55
N GLU A 158 -7.15 -19.90 -14.64
CA GLU A 158 -8.36 -20.26 -15.40
C GLU A 158 -9.58 -20.15 -14.49
N TYR A 159 -10.61 -19.44 -14.94
CA TYR A 159 -11.87 -19.24 -14.26
C TYR A 159 -12.96 -18.82 -15.24
N GLU A 160 -14.21 -18.91 -14.80
CA GLU A 160 -15.36 -18.45 -15.59
C GLU A 160 -15.54 -16.93 -15.46
N VAL A 161 -15.64 -16.24 -16.59
CA VAL A 161 -15.96 -14.80 -16.63
C VAL A 161 -17.46 -14.60 -16.53
N SER A 162 -17.91 -13.88 -15.50
CA SER A 162 -19.30 -13.55 -15.26
C SER A 162 -19.50 -12.06 -15.11
N ARG A 163 -20.52 -11.49 -15.78
CA ARG A 163 -20.91 -10.06 -15.72
C ARG A 163 -22.41 -9.95 -15.57
N GLN A 164 -22.92 -10.28 -14.37
CA GLN A 164 -24.35 -10.29 -14.12
C GLN A 164 -24.92 -8.90 -13.77
N HIS A 165 -24.12 -8.05 -13.11
CA HIS A 165 -24.56 -6.71 -12.73
C HIS A 165 -23.85 -5.64 -13.55
N GLU A 166 -24.62 -4.69 -14.06
CA GLU A 166 -24.11 -3.52 -14.74
C GLU A 166 -23.73 -2.43 -13.74
N VAL A 167 -22.43 -2.16 -13.61
CA VAL A 167 -21.91 -1.07 -12.76
C VAL A 167 -22.26 0.30 -13.36
N PHE A 168 -22.20 0.40 -14.69
CA PHE A 168 -22.54 1.60 -15.46
C PHE A 168 -23.69 1.27 -16.40
N SER A 169 -24.93 1.68 -16.08
CA SER A 169 -26.11 1.44 -16.92
C SER A 169 -26.16 2.38 -18.12
N SER A 170 -25.37 3.44 -18.14
CA SER A 170 -25.31 4.41 -19.23
C SER A 170 -23.90 5.02 -19.38
N ARG A 171 -23.66 5.65 -20.54
CA ARG A 171 -22.46 6.46 -20.76
C ARG A 171 -22.34 7.59 -19.73
N ILE A 172 -23.44 8.14 -19.28
CA ILE A 172 -23.47 9.24 -18.30
C ILE A 172 -22.92 8.73 -16.97
N ASP A 173 -23.29 7.53 -16.53
CA ASP A 173 -22.81 6.92 -15.28
C ASP A 173 -21.29 6.75 -15.30
N LEU A 174 -20.76 6.25 -16.41
CA LEU A 174 -19.32 6.09 -16.58
C LEU A 174 -18.60 7.44 -16.54
N VAL A 175 -19.10 8.47 -17.24
CA VAL A 175 -18.50 9.80 -17.26
C VAL A 175 -18.53 10.44 -15.87
N ARG A 176 -19.61 10.29 -15.12
CA ARG A 176 -19.73 10.76 -13.72
C ARG A 176 -18.75 10.05 -12.80
N TYR A 177 -18.62 8.75 -12.95
CA TYR A 177 -17.62 7.99 -12.21
C TYR A 177 -16.20 8.48 -12.55
N GLU A 178 -15.86 8.68 -13.83
CA GLU A 178 -14.57 9.22 -14.25
C GLU A 178 -14.31 10.61 -13.65
N ALA A 179 -15.31 11.49 -13.66
CA ALA A 179 -15.19 12.82 -13.04
C ALA A 179 -14.94 12.72 -11.53
N SER A 180 -15.65 11.81 -10.85
CA SER A 180 -15.41 11.56 -9.41
C SER A 180 -14.00 11.03 -9.13
N LYS A 181 -13.46 10.17 -10.02
CA LYS A 181 -12.08 9.66 -9.93
C LYS A 181 -11.03 10.76 -10.14
N VAL A 182 -11.29 11.74 -11.00
CA VAL A 182 -10.40 12.90 -11.15
C VAL A 182 -10.34 13.70 -9.85
N LEU A 183 -11.50 13.97 -9.23
CA LEU A 183 -11.56 14.67 -7.94
C LEU A 183 -10.82 13.88 -6.83
N GLU A 184 -10.97 12.55 -6.79
CA GLU A 184 -10.25 11.68 -5.85
C GLU A 184 -8.74 11.82 -6.05
N ALA A 185 -8.25 11.73 -7.29
CA ALA A 185 -6.83 11.85 -7.62
C ALA A 185 -6.26 13.24 -7.28
N GLU A 186 -7.00 14.32 -7.56
CA GLU A 186 -6.59 15.69 -7.22
C GLU A 186 -6.53 15.90 -5.71
N LEU A 187 -7.49 15.35 -4.94
CA LEU A 187 -7.51 15.43 -3.49
C LEU A 187 -6.32 14.66 -2.88
N ILE A 188 -6.03 13.46 -3.38
CA ILE A 188 -4.86 12.67 -2.97
C ILE A 188 -3.58 13.46 -3.27
N GLN A 189 -3.43 13.98 -4.48
CA GLN A 189 -2.23 14.73 -4.87
C GLN A 189 -2.05 16.00 -4.02
N ALA A 190 -3.12 16.76 -3.78
CA ALA A 190 -3.07 17.95 -2.91
C ALA A 190 -2.65 17.60 -1.47
N THR A 191 -3.09 16.43 -0.97
CA THR A 191 -2.72 15.92 0.36
C THR A 191 -1.25 15.50 0.41
N MET A 192 -0.76 14.78 -0.61
CA MET A 192 0.64 14.38 -0.73
C MET A 192 1.58 15.60 -0.84
N ASP A 193 1.20 16.59 -1.62
CA ASP A 193 1.92 17.86 -1.77
C ASP A 193 1.82 18.75 -0.52
N LYS A 194 1.05 18.36 0.50
CA LYS A 194 0.76 19.15 1.71
C LYS A 194 0.08 20.51 1.41
N LYS A 195 -0.63 20.62 0.29
CA LYS A 195 -1.41 21.80 -0.12
C LYS A 195 -2.78 21.79 0.56
N TRP A 196 -2.79 21.95 1.89
CA TRP A 196 -3.97 21.70 2.74
C TRP A 196 -5.18 22.56 2.39
N GLU A 197 -4.99 23.83 2.00
CA GLU A 197 -6.10 24.72 1.60
C GLU A 197 -6.75 24.26 0.29
N LYS A 198 -5.94 23.83 -0.70
CA LYS A 198 -6.46 23.23 -1.95
C LYS A 198 -7.20 21.93 -1.64
N ALA A 199 -6.64 21.08 -0.80
CA ALA A 199 -7.28 19.83 -0.38
C ALA A 199 -8.62 20.10 0.33
N ARG A 200 -8.71 21.14 1.16
CA ARG A 200 -9.96 21.58 1.82
C ARG A 200 -11.02 22.05 0.81
N GLN A 201 -10.62 22.81 -0.20
CA GLN A 201 -11.54 23.26 -1.26
C GLN A 201 -12.12 22.07 -2.03
N LEU A 202 -11.25 21.14 -2.51
CA LEU A 202 -11.67 19.91 -3.18
C LEU A 202 -12.60 19.06 -2.31
N PHE A 203 -12.28 18.90 -1.03
CA PHE A 203 -13.15 18.20 -0.09
C PHE A 203 -14.52 18.89 0.07
N ASN A 204 -14.58 20.22 0.12
CA ASN A 204 -15.85 20.94 0.19
C ASN A 204 -16.71 20.71 -1.07
N ASP A 205 -16.09 20.61 -2.23
CA ASP A 205 -16.81 20.34 -3.48
C ASP A 205 -17.33 18.90 -3.49
N VAL A 206 -16.54 17.94 -3.02
CA VAL A 206 -16.99 16.55 -2.80
C VAL A 206 -18.18 16.49 -1.82
N GLU A 207 -18.15 17.22 -0.70
CA GLU A 207 -19.26 17.26 0.27
C GLU A 207 -20.57 17.78 -0.35
N LYS A 208 -20.49 18.79 -1.22
CA LYS A 208 -21.66 19.28 -1.96
C LYS A 208 -22.21 18.24 -2.93
N LEU A 209 -21.32 17.60 -3.71
CA LEU A 209 -21.68 16.57 -4.68
C LEU A 209 -22.26 15.33 -3.99
N ALA A 210 -21.65 14.87 -2.92
CA ALA A 210 -22.11 13.70 -2.16
C ALA A 210 -23.51 13.86 -1.52
N ARG A 211 -23.95 15.10 -1.31
CA ARG A 211 -25.26 15.45 -0.76
C ARG A 211 -26.26 15.94 -1.81
N SER A 212 -25.89 15.91 -3.08
CA SER A 212 -26.81 16.28 -4.16
C SER A 212 -27.95 15.28 -4.30
N LYS A 213 -29.08 15.74 -4.81
CA LYS A 213 -30.24 14.86 -5.12
C LYS A 213 -29.81 13.70 -6.03
N GLU A 214 -28.99 13.99 -7.00
CA GLU A 214 -28.42 13.01 -7.91
C GLU A 214 -27.65 11.91 -7.17
N ALA A 215 -26.75 12.28 -6.23
CA ALA A 215 -26.00 11.29 -5.46
C ALA A 215 -26.92 10.39 -4.61
N LEU A 216 -28.02 10.91 -4.09
CA LEU A 216 -29.00 10.13 -3.36
C LEU A 216 -29.70 9.10 -4.27
N GLU A 217 -30.12 9.51 -5.47
CA GLU A 217 -30.69 8.59 -6.47
C GLU A 217 -29.72 7.48 -6.87
N TYR A 218 -28.42 7.81 -6.97
CA TYR A 218 -27.38 6.79 -7.22
C TYR A 218 -27.17 5.85 -6.03
N GLN A 219 -27.30 6.31 -4.79
CA GLN A 219 -27.21 5.43 -3.62
C GLN A 219 -28.29 4.36 -3.61
N ASP A 220 -29.51 4.69 -4.03
CA ASP A 220 -30.61 3.73 -4.13
C ASP A 220 -30.30 2.65 -5.18
N ARG A 221 -29.73 3.04 -6.32
CA ARG A 221 -29.28 2.09 -7.34
C ARG A 221 -28.12 1.21 -6.87
N ASP A 222 -27.16 1.80 -6.17
CA ASP A 222 -26.00 1.08 -5.65
C ASP A 222 -26.37 0.01 -4.62
N GLN A 223 -27.53 0.12 -3.97
CA GLN A 223 -28.04 -0.94 -3.08
C GLN A 223 -28.26 -2.27 -3.83
N LEU A 224 -28.60 -2.22 -5.11
CA LEU A 224 -28.83 -3.39 -5.95
C LEU A 224 -27.54 -4.07 -6.40
N LEU A 225 -26.40 -3.35 -6.34
CA LEU A 225 -25.09 -3.90 -6.67
C LEU A 225 -24.55 -4.76 -5.53
N THR A 226 -23.81 -5.80 -5.88
CA THR A 226 -23.02 -6.56 -4.90
C THR A 226 -22.06 -5.64 -4.15
N PRO A 227 -21.78 -5.89 -2.86
CA PRO A 227 -21.02 -4.96 -2.02
C PRO A 227 -19.66 -4.55 -2.60
N PHE A 228 -18.94 -5.46 -3.25
CA PHE A 228 -17.62 -5.15 -3.83
C PHE A 228 -17.71 -4.31 -5.12
N LEU A 229 -18.82 -4.42 -5.89
CA LEU A 229 -19.02 -3.58 -7.08
C LEU A 229 -19.32 -2.12 -6.73
N ARG A 230 -19.89 -1.84 -5.55
CA ARG A 230 -20.15 -0.47 -5.06
C ARG A 230 -18.88 0.38 -4.95
N HIS A 231 -17.73 -0.26 -4.89
CA HIS A 231 -16.42 0.42 -4.95
C HIS A 231 -16.24 1.21 -6.25
N PHE A 232 -16.83 0.74 -7.34
CA PHE A 232 -16.73 1.33 -8.69
C PHE A 232 -17.90 2.28 -9.01
N SER A 233 -18.66 2.71 -8.01
CA SER A 233 -19.70 3.73 -8.17
C SER A 233 -19.17 5.12 -7.83
N MET A 234 -19.82 6.15 -8.37
CA MET A 234 -19.56 7.55 -8.06
C MET A 234 -19.67 7.83 -6.56
N CYS A 235 -20.73 7.32 -5.90
CA CYS A 235 -20.94 7.51 -4.47
C CYS A 235 -19.91 6.76 -3.62
N GLY A 236 -19.41 5.61 -4.08
CA GLY A 236 -18.27 4.91 -3.48
C GLY A 236 -17.00 5.77 -3.50
N VAL A 237 -16.73 6.45 -4.62
CA VAL A 237 -15.61 7.41 -4.73
C VAL A 237 -15.80 8.58 -3.77
N TYR A 238 -16.98 9.22 -3.75
CA TYR A 238 -17.24 10.31 -2.82
C TYR A 238 -17.06 9.92 -1.36
N THR A 239 -17.44 8.68 -0.99
CA THR A 239 -17.22 8.17 0.36
C THR A 239 -15.73 8.05 0.67
N ARG A 240 -14.89 7.58 -0.26
CA ARG A 240 -13.43 7.55 -0.08
C ARG A 240 -12.83 8.95 0.04
N CYS A 241 -13.28 9.89 -0.78
CA CYS A 241 -12.87 11.29 -0.67
C CYS A 241 -13.26 11.90 0.68
N ARG A 242 -14.44 11.55 1.23
CA ARG A 242 -14.86 11.99 2.57
C ARG A 242 -13.96 11.41 3.67
N CYS A 243 -13.48 10.18 3.51
CA CYS A 243 -12.49 9.61 4.43
C CYS A 243 -11.18 10.41 4.42
N LEU A 244 -10.64 10.73 3.23
CA LEU A 244 -9.45 11.59 3.10
C LEU A 244 -9.70 13.00 3.64
N GLY A 245 -10.90 13.54 3.45
CA GLY A 245 -11.32 14.83 3.99
C GLY A 245 -11.24 14.92 5.51
N VAL A 246 -11.49 13.82 6.22
CA VAL A 246 -11.30 13.77 7.68
C VAL A 246 -9.84 14.06 8.04
N ASP A 247 -8.87 13.47 7.34
CA ASP A 247 -7.45 13.70 7.60
C ASP A 247 -7.05 15.15 7.28
N VAL A 248 -7.58 15.73 6.19
CA VAL A 248 -7.38 17.14 5.83
C VAL A 248 -7.91 18.05 6.94
N LEU A 249 -9.14 17.83 7.41
CA LEU A 249 -9.75 18.61 8.48
C LEU A 249 -8.95 18.53 9.79
N GLN A 250 -8.42 17.34 10.13
CA GLN A 250 -7.59 17.15 11.32
C GLN A 250 -6.26 17.91 11.21
N ARG A 251 -5.62 17.91 10.03
CA ARG A 251 -4.40 18.68 9.76
C ARG A 251 -4.64 20.19 9.89
N LEU A 252 -5.80 20.65 9.47
CA LEU A 252 -6.24 22.05 9.61
C LEU A 252 -6.81 22.38 10.99
N LYS A 253 -6.82 21.43 11.94
CA LYS A 253 -7.37 21.56 13.30
C LYS A 253 -8.89 21.82 13.34
N GLU A 254 -9.62 21.52 12.28
CA GLU A 254 -11.09 21.61 12.19
C GLU A 254 -11.77 20.38 12.83
N HIS A 255 -11.40 20.03 14.07
CA HIS A 255 -11.79 18.78 14.74
C HIS A 255 -13.30 18.62 14.93
N ARG A 256 -14.04 19.71 15.21
CA ARG A 256 -15.51 19.65 15.32
C ARG A 256 -16.16 19.22 14.01
N ARG A 257 -15.64 19.71 12.89
CA ARG A 257 -16.12 19.34 11.55
C ARG A 257 -15.73 17.92 11.20
N ALA A 258 -14.51 17.47 11.54
CA ALA A 258 -14.06 16.09 11.38
C ALA A 258 -14.98 15.11 12.14
N VAL A 259 -15.37 15.42 13.39
CA VAL A 259 -16.33 14.62 14.16
C VAL A 259 -17.67 14.51 13.45
N LYS A 260 -18.20 15.60 12.88
CA LYS A 260 -19.46 15.57 12.12
C LYS A 260 -19.36 14.64 10.90
N VAL A 261 -18.29 14.77 10.11
CA VAL A 261 -18.07 13.92 8.92
C VAL A 261 -17.92 12.44 9.32
N LEU A 262 -17.21 12.14 10.40
CA LEU A 262 -17.05 10.78 10.91
C LEU A 262 -18.39 10.17 11.34
N ARG A 263 -19.25 10.92 12.02
CA ARG A 263 -20.59 10.47 12.39
C ARG A 263 -21.45 10.20 11.15
N ASP A 264 -21.41 11.09 10.15
CA ASP A 264 -22.09 10.89 8.87
C ASP A 264 -21.58 9.64 8.13
N LEU A 265 -20.25 9.37 8.16
CA LEU A 265 -19.67 8.15 7.57
C LEU A 265 -20.12 6.89 8.31
N LEU A 266 -20.21 6.94 9.63
CA LEU A 266 -20.64 5.82 10.46
C LEU A 266 -22.14 5.54 10.36
N SER A 267 -22.99 6.54 10.06
CA SER A 267 -24.44 6.36 9.90
C SER A 267 -24.81 5.55 8.66
N GLN A 268 -23.99 5.58 7.59
CA GLN A 268 -24.24 4.81 6.38
C GLN A 268 -23.64 3.38 6.48
N LYS A 269 -24.26 2.41 5.78
CA LYS A 269 -23.84 1.00 5.75
C LYS A 269 -23.57 0.47 4.32
N LEU A 270 -23.47 1.36 3.34
CA LEU A 270 -23.41 0.97 1.93
C LEU A 270 -21.98 0.89 1.40
N TYR A 271 -21.11 1.87 1.76
CA TYR A 271 -19.77 2.00 1.22
C TYR A 271 -18.70 1.89 2.29
N CYS A 272 -17.51 1.43 1.90
CA CYS A 272 -16.29 1.41 2.71
C CYS A 272 -16.45 0.79 4.10
N GLN A 273 -17.29 -0.26 4.23
CA GLN A 273 -17.60 -0.91 5.51
C GLN A 273 -16.37 -1.35 6.26
N SER A 274 -15.35 -1.82 5.56
CA SER A 274 -14.07 -2.24 6.14
C SER A 274 -13.27 -1.11 6.82
N ARG A 275 -13.63 0.16 6.57
CA ARG A 275 -12.99 1.32 7.21
C ARG A 275 -13.70 1.76 8.49
N ARG A 276 -14.82 1.16 8.86
CA ARG A 276 -15.62 1.57 10.02
C ARG A 276 -14.82 1.55 11.31
N GLY A 277 -14.00 0.52 11.55
CA GLY A 277 -13.14 0.46 12.73
C GLY A 277 -12.15 1.63 12.82
N HIS A 278 -11.59 2.06 11.68
CA HIS A 278 -10.75 3.25 11.62
C HIS A 278 -11.56 4.54 11.91
N TRP A 279 -12.78 4.67 11.38
CA TRP A 279 -13.62 5.84 11.65
C TRP A 279 -14.01 5.94 13.12
N TRP A 280 -14.34 4.81 13.75
CA TRP A 280 -14.61 4.74 15.19
C TRP A 280 -13.40 5.18 16.02
N ASP A 281 -12.21 4.66 15.71
CA ASP A 281 -10.98 5.06 16.42
C ASP A 281 -10.67 6.55 16.24
N ARG A 282 -10.80 7.07 15.00
CA ARG A 282 -10.59 8.50 14.72
C ARG A 282 -11.62 9.39 15.40
N LEU A 283 -12.87 8.96 15.49
CA LEU A 283 -13.93 9.67 16.20
C LEU A 283 -13.62 9.75 17.70
N ALA A 284 -13.28 8.62 18.32
CA ALA A 284 -12.90 8.56 19.72
C ALA A 284 -11.67 9.43 20.01
N LEU A 285 -10.64 9.38 19.15
CA LEU A 285 -9.44 10.20 19.28
C LEU A 285 -9.75 11.71 19.22
N ASN A 286 -10.58 12.14 18.25
CA ASN A 286 -10.93 13.57 18.14
C ASN A 286 -11.70 14.06 19.36
N LEU A 287 -12.61 13.25 19.90
CA LEU A 287 -13.36 13.59 21.11
C LEU A 287 -12.45 13.65 22.33
N GLU A 288 -11.59 12.63 22.51
CA GLU A 288 -10.68 12.52 23.65
C GLU A 288 -9.64 13.65 23.66
N VAL A 289 -8.82 13.69 22.59
CA VAL A 289 -7.57 14.48 22.59
C VAL A 289 -7.80 15.92 22.15
N HIS A 290 -8.62 16.13 21.13
CA HIS A 290 -8.73 17.44 20.50
C HIS A 290 -9.91 18.28 21.02
N LEU A 291 -10.98 17.62 21.46
CA LEU A 291 -12.17 18.31 21.99
C LEU A 291 -12.31 18.21 23.52
N GLY A 292 -11.44 17.47 24.21
CA GLY A 292 -11.46 17.35 25.66
C GLY A 292 -12.72 16.68 26.22
N LYS A 293 -13.31 15.75 25.49
CA LYS A 293 -14.56 15.05 25.82
C LYS A 293 -14.36 13.55 26.05
N PRO A 294 -13.62 13.15 27.07
CA PRO A 294 -13.25 11.76 27.28
C PRO A 294 -14.44 10.84 27.58
N VAL A 295 -15.51 11.35 28.24
CA VAL A 295 -16.73 10.57 28.50
C VAL A 295 -17.48 10.26 27.20
N GLU A 296 -17.59 11.25 26.29
CA GLU A 296 -18.18 11.01 24.97
C GLU A 296 -17.33 10.02 24.16
N ALA A 297 -16.00 10.10 24.27
CA ALA A 297 -15.08 9.18 23.61
C ALA A 297 -15.31 7.72 24.07
N LEU A 298 -15.50 7.50 25.38
CA LEU A 298 -15.82 6.17 25.91
C LEU A 298 -17.16 5.63 25.42
N LYS A 299 -18.22 6.48 25.35
CA LYS A 299 -19.51 6.09 24.77
C LYS A 299 -19.36 5.65 23.30
N VAL A 300 -18.58 6.43 22.53
CA VAL A 300 -18.28 6.08 21.13
C VAL A 300 -17.51 4.76 21.03
N VAL A 301 -16.58 4.47 21.93
CA VAL A 301 -15.90 3.17 21.94
C VAL A 301 -16.87 2.04 22.27
N HIS A 302 -17.80 2.23 23.20
CA HIS A 302 -18.84 1.25 23.51
C HIS A 302 -19.72 0.94 22.28
N GLU A 303 -20.22 2.00 21.61
CA GLU A 303 -20.99 1.85 20.35
C GLU A 303 -20.17 1.14 19.25
N ALA A 304 -18.87 1.42 19.18
CA ALA A 304 -17.98 0.78 18.23
C ALA A 304 -17.82 -0.73 18.47
N LEU A 305 -17.76 -1.16 19.74
CA LEU A 305 -17.60 -2.58 20.09
C LEU A 305 -18.84 -3.41 19.73
N ASP A 306 -19.99 -2.78 19.59
CA ASP A 306 -21.24 -3.40 19.12
C ASP A 306 -21.37 -3.42 17.57
N ASP A 307 -20.46 -2.74 16.85
CA ASP A 307 -20.48 -2.72 15.38
C ASP A 307 -19.87 -4.02 14.81
N PRO A 308 -20.67 -4.89 14.15
CA PRO A 308 -20.18 -6.18 13.63
C PRO A 308 -19.18 -6.04 12.49
N SER A 309 -19.04 -4.83 11.92
CA SER A 309 -18.15 -4.57 10.79
C SER A 309 -16.73 -4.19 11.22
N ILE A 310 -16.43 -4.09 12.52
CA ILE A 310 -15.06 -3.78 12.97
C ILE A 310 -14.17 -5.02 12.90
N SER A 311 -12.92 -4.80 12.46
CA SER A 311 -11.93 -5.87 12.45
C SER A 311 -11.41 -6.19 13.85
N PRO A 312 -10.87 -7.40 14.10
CA PRO A 312 -10.24 -7.73 15.39
C PRO A 312 -9.15 -6.74 15.80
N ALA A 313 -8.35 -6.26 14.85
CA ALA A 313 -7.31 -5.26 15.11
C ALA A 313 -7.88 -3.89 15.52
N ALA A 314 -8.97 -3.46 14.88
CA ALA A 314 -9.66 -2.22 15.28
C ALA A 314 -10.30 -2.37 16.66
N ARG A 315 -10.92 -3.53 16.94
CA ARG A 315 -11.45 -3.87 18.26
C ARG A 315 -10.38 -3.79 19.32
N HIS A 316 -9.22 -4.41 19.10
CA HIS A 316 -8.08 -4.33 20.03
C HIS A 316 -7.60 -2.90 20.27
N ALA A 317 -7.49 -2.08 19.22
CA ALA A 317 -7.08 -0.68 19.35
C ALA A 317 -8.08 0.15 20.18
N LEU A 318 -9.38 -0.06 19.96
CA LEU A 318 -10.46 0.60 20.70
C LEU A 318 -10.48 0.19 22.18
N VAL A 319 -10.32 -1.10 22.48
CA VAL A 319 -10.21 -1.63 23.84
C VAL A 319 -8.98 -1.06 24.56
N THR A 320 -7.83 -1.04 23.90
CA THR A 320 -6.61 -0.43 24.44
C THR A 320 -6.82 1.06 24.76
N ARG A 321 -7.49 1.82 23.89
CA ARG A 321 -7.87 3.22 24.13
C ARG A 321 -8.81 3.33 25.33
N ALA A 322 -9.85 2.51 25.39
CA ALA A 322 -10.82 2.54 26.47
C ALA A 322 -10.17 2.24 27.84
N ASN A 323 -9.30 1.22 27.90
CA ASN A 323 -8.55 0.89 29.14
C ASN A 323 -7.70 2.08 29.63
N ARG A 324 -7.00 2.76 28.71
CA ARG A 324 -6.21 3.95 29.03
C ARG A 324 -7.07 5.12 29.53
N LEU A 325 -8.27 5.32 28.94
CA LEU A 325 -9.21 6.36 29.35
C LEU A 325 -9.84 6.04 30.70
N ALA A 326 -10.32 4.80 30.89
CA ALA A 326 -10.96 4.35 32.11
C ALA A 326 -10.04 4.47 33.33
N ALA A 327 -8.73 4.21 33.15
CA ALA A 327 -7.73 4.37 34.21
C ALA A 327 -7.60 5.81 34.76
N LYS A 328 -8.04 6.81 33.97
CA LYS A 328 -7.96 8.25 34.32
C LYS A 328 -9.30 8.81 34.83
N MET A 329 -10.34 7.99 34.91
CA MET A 329 -11.70 8.43 35.26
C MET A 329 -12.21 7.87 36.58
N PRO A 330 -13.21 8.51 37.20
CA PRO A 330 -13.90 7.96 38.37
C PRO A 330 -14.52 6.59 38.03
N LYS A 331 -14.52 5.68 39.04
CA LYS A 331 -14.92 4.27 38.90
C LYS A 331 -16.36 4.04 38.43
N ASP A 332 -17.23 5.07 38.52
CA ASP A 332 -18.67 4.96 38.32
C ASP A 332 -19.13 5.32 36.90
N VAL A 333 -18.19 5.68 36.01
CA VAL A 333 -18.55 6.33 34.73
C VAL A 333 -19.18 5.40 33.70
N LEU A 334 -18.95 4.08 33.72
CA LEU A 334 -19.61 3.13 32.79
C LEU A 334 -19.43 1.65 33.28
N PRO A 335 -20.34 1.11 34.12
CA PRO A 335 -20.25 -0.28 34.58
C PRO A 335 -20.30 -1.33 33.47
N SER A 336 -21.10 -1.11 32.42
CA SER A 336 -21.22 -2.00 31.26
C SER A 336 -19.93 -2.10 30.44
N LEU A 337 -19.18 -1.02 30.28
CA LEU A 337 -17.91 -1.03 29.57
C LEU A 337 -16.83 -1.78 30.36
N LYS A 338 -16.88 -1.72 31.70
CA LYS A 338 -15.89 -2.39 32.54
C LYS A 338 -15.91 -3.91 32.38
N SER A 339 -17.10 -4.54 32.30
CA SER A 339 -17.22 -5.97 32.06
C SER A 339 -16.70 -6.39 30.69
N LEU A 340 -16.94 -5.58 29.65
CA LEU A 340 -16.40 -5.79 28.30
C LEU A 340 -14.86 -5.69 28.28
N LEU A 341 -14.28 -4.69 28.96
CA LEU A 341 -12.85 -4.50 29.03
C LEU A 341 -12.14 -5.60 29.82
N GLU A 342 -12.80 -6.19 30.83
CA GLU A 342 -12.27 -7.32 31.58
C GLU A 342 -12.22 -8.61 30.74
N GLN A 343 -13.20 -8.84 29.87
CA GLN A 343 -13.23 -9.97 28.94
C GLN A 343 -12.15 -9.90 27.85
N GLU A 344 -11.67 -8.70 27.53
CA GLU A 344 -10.67 -8.43 26.48
C GLU A 344 -9.24 -8.27 27.06
N LYS A 345 -9.00 -8.72 28.29
CA LYS A 345 -7.63 -8.74 28.84
C LYS A 345 -6.84 -9.86 28.17
N TRP A 346 -5.69 -9.47 27.70
CA TRP A 346 -4.80 -10.38 26.99
C TRP A 346 -3.45 -10.49 27.72
N ASP A 347 -2.89 -11.70 27.79
CA ASP A 347 -1.56 -11.93 28.34
C ASP A 347 -0.47 -11.25 27.51
N ALA A 348 0.68 -11.02 28.12
CA ALA A 348 1.84 -10.51 27.42
C ALA A 348 2.29 -11.49 26.33
N LEU A 349 2.71 -10.98 25.19
CA LEU A 349 3.29 -11.80 24.13
C LEU A 349 4.71 -12.26 24.52
N PRO A 350 5.10 -13.49 24.19
CA PRO A 350 6.48 -13.93 24.35
C PRO A 350 7.43 -12.98 23.61
N GLN A 351 8.57 -12.67 24.19
CA GLN A 351 9.55 -11.81 23.55
C GLN A 351 10.97 -12.20 23.92
N VAL A 352 11.86 -12.02 22.95
CA VAL A 352 13.30 -12.20 23.08
C VAL A 352 13.99 -10.88 22.75
N GLU A 353 15.05 -10.56 23.49
CA GLU A 353 15.92 -9.41 23.19
C GLU A 353 17.25 -9.92 22.66
N ILE A 354 17.68 -9.35 21.53
CA ILE A 354 18.95 -9.66 20.90
C ILE A 354 19.72 -8.37 20.62
N GLU A 355 21.03 -8.44 20.60
CA GLU A 355 21.89 -7.29 20.34
C GLU A 355 22.30 -7.23 18.86
N GLY A 356 22.21 -6.05 18.28
CA GLY A 356 22.73 -5.73 16.94
C GLY A 356 23.69 -4.55 16.98
N GLN A 357 24.82 -4.67 16.27
CA GLN A 357 25.76 -3.55 16.15
C GLN A 357 25.30 -2.59 15.06
N LEU A 358 24.99 -1.35 15.41
CA LEU A 358 24.61 -0.33 14.41
C LEU A 358 25.75 -0.04 13.42
N ALA A 359 25.41 0.00 12.13
CA ALA A 359 26.33 0.38 11.06
C ALA A 359 26.55 1.90 10.99
N ASP A 360 25.54 2.69 11.35
CA ASP A 360 25.57 4.16 11.34
C ASP A 360 24.74 4.71 12.52
N ARG A 361 24.78 6.03 12.74
CA ARG A 361 23.96 6.69 13.80
C ARG A 361 22.47 6.53 13.52
N MET A 362 21.70 6.26 14.59
CA MET A 362 20.25 6.30 14.53
C MET A 362 19.76 7.67 14.09
N VAL A 363 18.99 7.71 13.01
CA VAL A 363 18.32 8.92 12.52
C VAL A 363 16.82 8.70 12.58
N PRO A 364 16.06 9.53 13.31
CA PRO A 364 14.62 9.39 13.38
C PRO A 364 13.97 9.38 11.98
N GLY A 365 13.12 8.39 11.72
CA GLY A 365 12.44 8.24 10.44
C GLY A 365 13.26 7.58 9.32
N ARG A 366 14.45 7.03 9.61
CA ARG A 366 15.19 6.16 8.70
C ARG A 366 15.28 4.74 9.25
N THR A 367 15.30 3.76 8.35
CA THR A 367 15.52 2.35 8.69
C THR A 367 16.91 2.19 9.31
N ASN A 368 16.99 1.56 10.46
CA ASN A 368 18.25 1.27 11.12
C ASN A 368 18.95 0.12 10.39
N MET A 369 20.22 0.31 10.06
CA MET A 369 21.08 -0.69 9.44
C MET A 369 22.10 -1.19 10.45
N PHE A 370 22.40 -2.47 10.41
CA PHE A 370 23.29 -3.13 11.35
C PHE A 370 24.53 -3.63 10.62
N ALA A 371 25.63 -3.68 11.36
CA ALA A 371 26.89 -4.22 10.88
C ALA A 371 27.03 -5.66 11.36
N ALA A 372 27.24 -6.59 10.47
CA ALA A 372 27.52 -7.98 10.80
C ALA A 372 28.82 -8.44 10.14
N ARG A 373 29.45 -9.44 10.72
CA ARG A 373 30.62 -10.10 10.12
C ARG A 373 30.17 -11.37 9.40
N ASP A 374 30.64 -11.49 8.16
CA ASP A 374 30.59 -12.75 7.42
C ASP A 374 32.05 -13.13 7.08
N GLY A 375 32.59 -14.07 7.85
CA GLY A 375 34.01 -14.41 7.79
C GLY A 375 34.91 -13.19 8.03
N THR A 376 35.61 -12.73 6.99
CA THR A 376 36.53 -11.58 7.04
C THR A 376 35.88 -10.26 6.60
N THR A 377 34.69 -10.29 6.00
CA THR A 377 34.00 -9.11 5.47
C THR A 377 32.99 -8.53 6.47
N MET A 378 32.84 -7.19 6.45
CA MET A 378 31.80 -6.49 7.20
C MET A 378 30.67 -6.15 6.24
N GLU A 379 29.48 -6.66 6.53
CA GLU A 379 28.27 -6.41 5.77
C GLU A 379 27.33 -5.47 6.53
N VAL A 380 26.54 -4.73 5.76
CA VAL A 380 25.45 -3.90 6.29
C VAL A 380 24.15 -4.63 6.03
N ILE A 381 23.48 -5.02 7.09
CA ILE A 381 22.28 -5.87 7.05
C ILE A 381 21.09 -5.18 7.70
N SER A 382 19.89 -5.66 7.38
CA SER A 382 18.63 -5.19 7.97
C SER A 382 18.42 -5.75 9.39
N VAL A 383 17.44 -5.23 10.11
CA VAL A 383 17.06 -5.73 11.45
C VAL A 383 16.52 -7.16 11.37
N GLU A 384 15.81 -7.48 10.29
CA GLU A 384 15.26 -8.81 10.04
C GLU A 384 16.38 -9.84 9.77
N GLU A 385 17.42 -9.43 9.07
CA GLU A 385 18.58 -10.29 8.82
C GLU A 385 19.39 -10.57 10.10
N VAL A 386 19.46 -9.60 11.03
CA VAL A 386 20.04 -9.84 12.38
C VAL A 386 19.26 -10.93 13.10
N ALA A 387 17.92 -10.85 13.07
CA ALA A 387 17.06 -11.84 13.69
C ALA A 387 17.16 -13.22 13.00
N LEU A 388 17.22 -13.29 11.67
CA LEU A 388 17.42 -14.56 10.95
C LEU A 388 18.72 -15.26 11.36
N ARG A 389 19.82 -14.54 11.48
CA ARG A 389 21.11 -15.10 11.96
C ARG A 389 21.02 -15.61 13.39
N HIS A 390 20.28 -14.92 14.26
CA HIS A 390 20.03 -15.37 15.62
C HIS A 390 19.28 -16.71 15.64
N TYR A 391 18.18 -16.83 14.87
CA TYR A 391 17.41 -18.07 14.81
C TYR A 391 18.17 -19.23 14.15
N ASN A 392 19.03 -18.93 13.19
CA ASN A 392 19.91 -19.94 12.61
C ASN A 392 20.84 -20.57 13.67
N LEU A 393 21.41 -19.74 14.57
CA LEU A 393 22.21 -20.20 15.69
C LEU A 393 21.39 -21.02 16.71
N GLN A 394 20.08 -20.84 16.78
CA GLN A 394 19.16 -21.62 17.61
C GLN A 394 18.74 -22.94 16.96
N GLY A 395 19.25 -23.26 15.76
CA GLY A 395 18.99 -24.51 15.07
C GLY A 395 17.85 -24.48 14.05
N TYR A 396 17.32 -23.30 13.70
CA TYR A 396 16.43 -23.14 12.55
C TYR A 396 17.27 -22.97 11.29
N SER A 397 17.46 -24.07 10.54
CA SER A 397 18.36 -24.10 9.38
C SER A 397 17.87 -23.28 8.18
N LYS A 398 16.57 -22.96 8.15
CA LYS A 398 15.92 -22.17 7.08
C LYS A 398 15.06 -21.05 7.68
N GLY A 399 14.91 -19.99 6.91
CA GLY A 399 14.06 -18.87 7.30
C GLY A 399 13.80 -17.90 6.15
N VAL A 400 12.68 -17.20 6.20
CA VAL A 400 12.27 -16.23 5.20
C VAL A 400 11.73 -14.96 5.86
N HIS A 401 12.17 -13.82 5.38
CA HIS A 401 11.53 -12.52 5.64
C HIS A 401 10.37 -12.37 4.66
N GLY A 402 9.19 -12.79 5.09
CA GLY A 402 8.02 -12.96 4.22
C GLY A 402 6.99 -11.85 4.28
N GLU A 403 6.91 -11.08 5.38
CA GLU A 403 5.86 -10.06 5.61
C GLU A 403 4.44 -10.58 5.29
N GLY A 404 4.18 -11.87 5.56
CA GLY A 404 2.92 -12.54 5.25
C GLY A 404 2.84 -13.21 3.89
N SER A 405 3.78 -13.01 2.97
CA SER A 405 3.77 -13.68 1.64
C SER A 405 3.76 -15.20 1.73
N THR A 406 4.39 -15.78 2.76
CA THR A 406 4.37 -17.22 3.03
C THR A 406 2.94 -17.73 3.26
N PHE A 407 2.20 -17.09 4.16
CA PHE A 407 0.83 -17.50 4.48
C PHE A 407 -0.14 -17.22 3.31
N HIS A 408 0.10 -16.16 2.52
CA HIS A 408 -0.65 -15.91 1.31
C HIS A 408 -0.38 -16.98 0.24
N ALA A 409 0.87 -17.41 0.09
CA ALA A 409 1.21 -18.47 -0.84
C ALA A 409 0.57 -19.80 -0.44
N LEU A 410 0.63 -20.17 0.84
CA LEU A 410 -0.02 -21.38 1.37
C LEU A 410 -1.54 -21.32 1.18
N PHE A 411 -2.19 -20.21 1.51
CA PHE A 411 -3.62 -20.00 1.28
C PHE A 411 -3.96 -20.10 -0.21
N GLY A 412 -3.16 -19.44 -1.06
CA GLY A 412 -3.32 -19.45 -2.50
C GLY A 412 -3.25 -20.86 -3.08
N LEU A 413 -2.28 -21.68 -2.64
CA LEU A 413 -2.07 -23.03 -3.14
C LEU A 413 -3.12 -24.02 -2.60
N LEU A 414 -3.37 -23.99 -1.29
CA LEU A 414 -4.29 -24.94 -0.64
C LEU A 414 -5.76 -24.67 -0.98
N CYS A 415 -6.13 -23.42 -1.23
CA CYS A 415 -7.50 -23.00 -1.56
C CYS A 415 -7.66 -22.56 -3.02
N TRP A 416 -6.70 -22.86 -3.90
CA TRP A 416 -6.73 -22.41 -5.31
C TRP A 416 -8.06 -22.69 -5.99
N GLY A 417 -8.54 -23.93 -5.93
CA GLY A 417 -9.80 -24.33 -6.57
C GLY A 417 -11.02 -23.57 -6.06
N VAL A 418 -11.01 -23.13 -4.79
CA VAL A 418 -12.11 -22.35 -4.22
C VAL A 418 -11.99 -20.85 -4.58
N ILE A 419 -10.77 -20.32 -4.60
CA ILE A 419 -10.52 -18.91 -4.96
C ILE A 419 -10.97 -18.64 -6.40
N TYR A 420 -10.67 -19.57 -7.32
CA TYR A 420 -10.94 -19.44 -8.75
C TYR A 420 -12.15 -20.25 -9.23
N MET A 421 -13.01 -20.69 -8.31
CA MET A 421 -14.20 -21.46 -8.67
C MET A 421 -15.18 -20.68 -9.53
N SER A 422 -15.92 -21.40 -10.38
CA SER A 422 -17.05 -20.89 -11.17
C SER A 422 -18.29 -20.65 -10.31
N GLY A 423 -19.29 -19.95 -10.88
CA GLY A 423 -20.59 -19.76 -10.25
C GLY A 423 -20.67 -18.60 -9.25
N VAL A 424 -19.61 -17.80 -9.06
CA VAL A 424 -19.65 -16.57 -8.23
C VAL A 424 -19.84 -15.36 -9.13
N PRO A 425 -21.04 -14.73 -9.10
CA PRO A 425 -21.36 -13.62 -9.98
C PRO A 425 -20.39 -12.46 -9.83
N ASP A 426 -19.94 -11.90 -10.96
CA ASP A 426 -19.07 -10.71 -11.05
C ASP A 426 -17.71 -10.79 -10.34
N ALA A 427 -17.34 -11.91 -9.76
CA ALA A 427 -16.02 -12.08 -9.14
C ALA A 427 -14.90 -11.94 -10.16
N PHE A 428 -15.10 -12.49 -11.34
CA PHE A 428 -14.19 -12.37 -12.48
C PHE A 428 -14.95 -11.80 -13.67
N ARG A 429 -14.59 -10.58 -14.09
CA ARG A 429 -15.24 -9.84 -15.17
C ARG A 429 -14.43 -9.77 -16.46
N SER A 430 -13.19 -10.22 -16.43
CA SER A 430 -12.32 -10.38 -17.60
C SER A 430 -11.43 -11.61 -17.42
N ALA A 431 -10.89 -12.12 -18.53
CA ALA A 431 -9.94 -13.25 -18.51
C ALA A 431 -8.53 -12.87 -18.00
N TYR A 432 -8.32 -11.62 -17.62
CA TYR A 432 -7.03 -11.07 -17.22
C TYR A 432 -7.06 -10.48 -15.80
N GLN A 433 -7.63 -11.24 -14.87
CA GLN A 433 -7.64 -10.91 -13.45
C GLN A 433 -6.80 -11.90 -12.67
N ALA A 434 -5.86 -11.40 -11.89
CA ALA A 434 -5.03 -12.22 -11.02
C ALA A 434 -5.83 -12.74 -9.80
N LEU A 435 -6.85 -11.99 -9.38
CA LEU A 435 -7.62 -12.25 -8.16
C LEU A 435 -9.09 -11.86 -8.37
N PRO A 436 -10.04 -12.51 -7.67
CA PRO A 436 -11.44 -12.14 -7.75
C PRO A 436 -11.70 -10.77 -7.13
N LEU A 437 -12.61 -9.98 -7.72
CA LEU A 437 -12.94 -8.63 -7.26
C LEU A 437 -13.50 -8.59 -5.84
N ASP A 438 -14.11 -9.66 -5.39
CA ASP A 438 -14.70 -9.78 -4.06
C ASP A 438 -13.71 -10.19 -2.96
N LEU A 439 -12.45 -10.56 -3.28
CA LEU A 439 -11.44 -11.06 -2.34
C LEU A 439 -11.34 -10.24 -1.04
N HIS A 440 -11.53 -8.95 -1.13
CA HIS A 440 -11.39 -8.02 -0.02
C HIS A 440 -12.75 -7.54 0.54
N SER A 441 -13.79 -8.27 0.25
CA SER A 441 -15.11 -8.06 0.81
C SER A 441 -15.53 -9.26 1.66
N ASN A 442 -16.51 -9.06 2.52
CA ASN A 442 -17.05 -10.18 3.29
C ASN A 442 -17.77 -11.20 2.39
N SER A 443 -18.20 -10.80 1.18
CA SER A 443 -18.82 -11.70 0.21
C SER A 443 -17.86 -12.76 -0.32
N PHE A 444 -16.55 -12.56 -0.27
CA PHE A 444 -15.57 -13.54 -0.71
C PHE A 444 -15.76 -14.91 -0.04
N PHE A 445 -15.88 -14.91 1.29
CA PHE A 445 -16.13 -16.13 2.03
C PHE A 445 -17.59 -16.60 1.86
N THR A 446 -18.56 -15.70 2.08
CA THR A 446 -19.98 -16.10 2.10
C THR A 446 -20.50 -16.62 0.75
N SER A 447 -19.96 -16.12 -0.37
CA SER A 447 -20.31 -16.63 -1.72
C SER A 447 -19.69 -18.01 -2.03
N ARG A 448 -18.75 -18.47 -1.23
CA ARG A 448 -18.02 -19.75 -1.41
C ARG A 448 -18.02 -20.58 -0.13
N GLU A 449 -18.91 -20.29 0.81
CA GLU A 449 -18.84 -20.79 2.19
C GLU A 449 -18.75 -22.31 2.25
N GLN A 450 -19.64 -23.03 1.55
CA GLN A 450 -19.63 -24.50 1.54
C GLN A 450 -18.30 -25.06 1.03
N SER A 451 -17.80 -24.53 -0.09
CA SER A 451 -16.54 -24.99 -0.69
C SER A 451 -15.33 -24.68 0.18
N PHE A 452 -15.33 -23.53 0.89
CA PHE A 452 -14.29 -23.25 1.86
C PHE A 452 -14.33 -24.17 3.07
N LEU A 453 -15.51 -24.42 3.64
CA LEU A 453 -15.67 -25.34 4.77
C LEU A 453 -15.19 -26.76 4.41
N GLU A 454 -15.53 -27.24 3.23
CA GLU A 454 -15.04 -28.52 2.71
C GLU A 454 -13.50 -28.51 2.52
N ALA A 455 -12.93 -27.45 1.95
CA ALA A 455 -11.50 -27.32 1.81
C ALA A 455 -10.77 -27.31 3.16
N PHE A 456 -11.26 -26.57 4.15
CA PHE A 456 -10.68 -26.53 5.49
C PHE A 456 -10.77 -27.90 6.18
N LYS A 457 -11.88 -28.60 6.01
CA LYS A 457 -12.05 -29.96 6.53
C LYS A 457 -11.01 -30.89 5.90
N VAL A 458 -10.91 -30.91 4.56
CA VAL A 458 -9.93 -31.74 3.86
C VAL A 458 -8.51 -31.41 4.30
N ILE A 459 -8.13 -30.13 4.46
CA ILE A 459 -6.81 -29.72 4.93
C ILE A 459 -6.57 -30.25 6.37
N SER A 460 -7.55 -30.12 7.26
CA SER A 460 -7.38 -30.50 8.67
C SER A 460 -7.36 -32.02 8.90
N GLU A 461 -8.05 -32.79 8.06
CA GLU A 461 -8.15 -34.25 8.13
C GLU A 461 -7.04 -34.99 7.34
N SER A 462 -6.30 -34.29 6.45
CA SER A 462 -5.17 -34.84 5.72
C SER A 462 -4.01 -35.17 6.64
N THR A 463 -3.27 -36.22 6.32
CA THR A 463 -1.94 -36.42 6.87
C THR A 463 -0.97 -35.35 6.37
N THR A 464 0.12 -35.15 7.07
CA THR A 464 1.15 -34.19 6.67
C THR A 464 1.69 -34.53 5.28
N GLN A 465 1.91 -35.79 4.97
CA GLN A 465 2.40 -36.25 3.67
C GLN A 465 1.41 -35.95 2.55
N GLU A 466 0.12 -36.27 2.72
CA GLU A 466 -0.91 -35.96 1.73
C GLU A 466 -0.99 -34.45 1.46
N LEU A 467 -0.78 -33.63 2.49
CA LEU A 467 -0.81 -32.18 2.34
C LEU A 467 0.43 -31.63 1.60
N GLU A 468 1.61 -32.23 1.86
CA GLU A 468 2.83 -31.94 1.09
C GLU A 468 2.66 -32.30 -0.40
N GLU A 469 2.10 -33.47 -0.69
CA GLU A 469 1.82 -33.90 -2.07
C GLU A 469 0.80 -32.97 -2.76
N ARG A 470 -0.26 -32.61 -2.06
CA ARG A 470 -1.30 -31.71 -2.54
C ARG A 470 -0.76 -30.31 -2.85
N VAL A 471 0.05 -29.74 -1.97
CA VAL A 471 0.62 -28.42 -2.20
C VAL A 471 1.66 -28.42 -3.32
N ALA A 472 2.42 -29.51 -3.48
CA ALA A 472 3.35 -29.68 -4.58
C ALA A 472 2.63 -29.83 -5.93
N ALA A 473 1.54 -30.60 -5.96
CA ALA A 473 0.69 -30.73 -7.15
C ALA A 473 0.11 -29.36 -7.55
N ALA A 474 -0.42 -28.60 -6.60
CA ALA A 474 -0.94 -27.24 -6.84
C ALA A 474 0.17 -26.29 -7.31
N TYR A 475 1.35 -26.33 -6.70
CA TYR A 475 2.50 -25.52 -7.08
C TYR A 475 2.88 -25.77 -8.55
N ASN A 476 3.04 -27.04 -8.94
CA ASN A 476 3.44 -27.41 -10.29
C ASN A 476 2.34 -27.08 -11.34
N ALA A 477 1.07 -27.30 -11.01
CA ALA A 477 -0.05 -27.03 -11.91
C ALA A 477 -0.28 -25.52 -12.18
N HIS A 478 0.11 -24.67 -11.24
CA HIS A 478 -0.20 -23.24 -11.31
C HIS A 478 1.05 -22.35 -11.37
N PHE A 479 2.24 -22.93 -11.46
CA PHE A 479 3.50 -22.19 -11.48
C PHE A 479 3.51 -21.07 -12.52
N GLY A 480 3.93 -19.87 -12.09
CA GLY A 480 4.03 -18.69 -12.94
C GLY A 480 2.71 -17.97 -13.22
N LYS A 481 1.55 -18.49 -12.79
CA LYS A 481 0.27 -17.79 -12.93
C LYS A 481 0.16 -16.63 -11.93
N ALA A 482 -0.35 -15.49 -12.38
CA ALA A 482 -0.56 -14.32 -11.54
C ALA A 482 -1.58 -14.59 -10.43
N GLY A 483 -1.28 -14.23 -9.17
CA GLY A 483 -2.17 -14.53 -8.05
C GLY A 483 -1.55 -14.17 -6.70
N LEU A 484 -1.96 -14.88 -5.66
CA LEU A 484 -1.45 -14.68 -4.30
C LEU A 484 -0.04 -15.24 -4.09
N VAL A 485 0.42 -16.13 -4.97
CA VAL A 485 1.72 -16.80 -4.84
C VAL A 485 2.80 -15.96 -5.50
N GLN A 486 3.83 -15.62 -4.76
CA GLN A 486 5.05 -14.98 -5.27
C GLN A 486 6.07 -16.09 -5.63
N TRP A 487 6.06 -16.50 -6.89
CA TRP A 487 6.79 -17.68 -7.37
C TRP A 487 8.31 -17.57 -7.29
N ASP A 488 8.85 -16.37 -7.22
CA ASP A 488 10.27 -16.06 -7.09
C ASP A 488 10.79 -16.16 -5.65
N ARG A 489 9.90 -16.22 -4.66
CA ARG A 489 10.26 -16.25 -3.23
C ARG A 489 10.42 -17.64 -2.64
N PHE A 490 9.69 -18.60 -3.15
CA PHE A 490 9.61 -19.95 -2.57
C PHE A 490 9.78 -21.02 -3.63
N THR A 491 10.66 -21.97 -3.36
CA THR A 491 10.69 -23.23 -4.13
C THR A 491 9.55 -24.15 -3.69
N CYS A 492 9.22 -25.12 -4.51
CA CYS A 492 8.23 -26.15 -4.13
C CYS A 492 8.66 -26.89 -2.85
N THR A 493 9.95 -27.18 -2.72
CA THR A 493 10.53 -27.83 -1.53
C THR A 493 10.36 -26.98 -0.27
N ASP A 494 10.60 -25.66 -0.34
CA ASP A 494 10.42 -24.79 0.81
C ASP A 494 8.96 -24.79 1.30
N ILE A 495 8.01 -24.74 0.37
CA ILE A 495 6.57 -24.82 0.70
C ILE A 495 6.21 -26.16 1.34
N GLN A 496 6.72 -27.30 0.82
CA GLN A 496 6.49 -28.61 1.40
C GLN A 496 7.06 -28.71 2.83
N GLU A 497 8.28 -28.24 3.04
CA GLU A 497 8.91 -28.23 4.37
C GLU A 497 8.14 -27.37 5.37
N ILE A 498 7.65 -26.18 4.95
CA ILE A 498 6.83 -25.31 5.79
C ILE A 498 5.50 -26.00 6.15
N VAL A 499 4.86 -26.66 5.18
CA VAL A 499 3.64 -27.47 5.42
C VAL A 499 3.90 -28.55 6.45
N ARG A 500 5.03 -29.26 6.33
CA ARG A 500 5.45 -30.31 7.28
C ARG A 500 5.62 -29.75 8.69
N CYS A 501 6.26 -28.60 8.83
CA CYS A 501 6.58 -28.02 10.14
C CYS A 501 5.36 -27.37 10.81
N LEU A 502 4.42 -26.81 10.05
CA LEU A 502 3.20 -26.18 10.61
C LEU A 502 2.08 -27.19 10.88
N GLY A 503 1.96 -28.20 10.05
CA GLY A 503 0.96 -29.25 10.16
C GLY A 503 -0.46 -28.86 9.69
N PRO A 504 -1.32 -29.85 9.44
CA PRO A 504 -2.63 -29.69 8.79
C PRO A 504 -3.59 -28.79 9.58
N HIS A 505 -3.65 -28.96 10.91
CA HIS A 505 -4.57 -28.21 11.77
C HIS A 505 -4.28 -26.70 11.75
N VAL A 506 -3.02 -26.32 11.90
CA VAL A 506 -2.60 -24.90 11.86
C VAL A 506 -2.89 -24.30 10.50
N LEU A 507 -2.56 -25.00 9.41
CA LEU A 507 -2.77 -24.53 8.05
C LEU A 507 -4.25 -24.36 7.71
N SER A 508 -5.11 -25.28 8.13
CA SER A 508 -6.56 -25.16 7.95
C SER A 508 -7.10 -23.89 8.62
N ARG A 509 -6.69 -23.61 9.84
CA ARG A 509 -7.14 -22.42 10.58
C ARG A 509 -6.59 -21.12 10.00
N ILE A 510 -5.33 -21.09 9.55
CA ILE A 510 -4.76 -19.92 8.87
C ILE A 510 -5.53 -19.65 7.57
N CYS A 511 -5.82 -20.69 6.79
CA CYS A 511 -6.63 -20.55 5.57
C CYS A 511 -8.04 -20.03 5.89
N GLU A 512 -8.67 -20.51 6.96
CA GLU A 512 -9.99 -20.03 7.38
C GLU A 512 -9.95 -18.55 7.81
N LEU A 513 -8.97 -18.14 8.62
CA LEU A 513 -8.80 -16.75 9.04
C LEU A 513 -8.62 -15.81 7.83
N LEU A 514 -7.80 -16.21 6.86
CA LEU A 514 -7.59 -15.45 5.63
C LEU A 514 -8.86 -15.43 4.76
N ALA A 515 -9.52 -16.56 4.53
CA ALA A 515 -10.71 -16.62 3.70
C ALA A 515 -11.85 -15.75 4.25
N ARG A 516 -12.11 -15.82 5.56
CA ARG A 516 -13.21 -15.07 6.20
C ARG A 516 -13.01 -13.55 6.18
N GLN A 517 -11.75 -13.08 6.32
CA GLN A 517 -11.46 -11.66 6.48
C GLN A 517 -10.16 -11.25 5.77
N PHE A 518 -9.98 -11.64 4.52
CA PHE A 518 -8.73 -11.40 3.78
C PHE A 518 -8.26 -9.96 3.88
N ARG A 519 -9.13 -8.98 3.65
CA ARG A 519 -8.79 -7.56 3.72
C ARG A 519 -8.12 -7.16 5.04
N HIS A 520 -8.57 -7.70 6.16
CA HIS A 520 -8.09 -7.34 7.48
C HIS A 520 -6.92 -8.20 7.95
N ARG A 521 -6.82 -9.42 7.41
CA ARG A 521 -5.85 -10.44 7.78
C ARG A 521 -4.63 -10.52 6.86
N ARG A 522 -4.68 -9.93 5.66
CA ARG A 522 -3.56 -9.94 4.71
C ARG A 522 -2.31 -9.16 5.16
N SER A 523 -2.39 -8.38 6.23
CA SER A 523 -1.28 -7.60 6.77
C SER A 523 -1.20 -7.73 8.29
N GLY A 524 -0.01 -7.50 8.83
CA GLY A 524 0.27 -7.69 10.26
C GLY A 524 0.66 -9.12 10.62
N LEU A 525 0.89 -9.98 9.64
CA LEU A 525 1.54 -11.27 9.79
C LEU A 525 2.99 -11.07 10.23
N PRO A 526 3.58 -11.99 10.99
CA PRO A 526 4.96 -11.88 11.44
C PRO A 526 5.96 -11.68 10.31
N ASP A 527 7.00 -10.90 10.57
CA ASP A 527 8.04 -10.56 9.59
C ASP A 527 8.80 -11.80 9.12
N LEU A 528 9.09 -12.73 10.05
CA LEU A 528 9.87 -13.93 9.79
C LEU A 528 9.05 -15.19 10.03
N LEU A 529 9.25 -16.18 9.17
CA LEU A 529 8.99 -17.59 9.45
C LEU A 529 10.31 -18.34 9.31
N VAL A 530 10.74 -18.99 10.39
CA VAL A 530 11.94 -19.83 10.42
C VAL A 530 11.54 -21.28 10.70
N TRP A 531 12.25 -22.23 10.09
CA TRP A 531 11.93 -23.65 10.25
C TRP A 531 13.18 -24.54 10.15
N ASN A 532 13.03 -25.73 10.69
CA ASN A 532 14.02 -26.80 10.54
C ASN A 532 13.30 -28.06 10.05
N PRO A 533 13.51 -28.48 8.78
CA PRO A 533 12.84 -29.64 8.21
C PRO A 533 13.21 -30.96 8.87
N GLU A 534 14.40 -31.06 9.48
CA GLU A 534 14.86 -32.28 10.16
C GLU A 534 14.15 -32.50 11.50
N THR A 535 13.93 -31.41 12.24
CA THR A 535 13.27 -31.48 13.55
C THR A 535 11.76 -31.26 13.48
N GLY A 536 11.22 -30.86 12.30
CA GLY A 536 9.81 -30.53 12.12
C GLY A 536 9.35 -29.28 12.89
N LYS A 537 10.27 -28.41 13.31
CA LYS A 537 9.94 -27.21 14.09
C LYS A 537 9.83 -25.99 13.18
N ALA A 538 8.84 -25.16 13.46
CA ALA A 538 8.71 -23.82 12.86
C ALA A 538 8.47 -22.78 13.96
N LYS A 539 8.96 -21.56 13.76
CA LYS A 539 8.73 -20.41 14.62
C LYS A 539 8.39 -19.19 13.78
N ALA A 540 7.39 -18.44 14.22
CA ALA A 540 7.05 -17.15 13.63
C ALA A 540 7.57 -16.01 14.53
N ALA A 541 8.32 -15.06 13.97
CA ALA A 541 8.89 -13.97 14.75
C ALA A 541 8.53 -12.61 14.14
N GLU A 542 8.04 -11.74 15.00
CA GLU A 542 7.84 -10.32 14.67
C GLU A 542 9.06 -9.54 15.12
N VAL A 543 9.77 -8.93 14.20
CA VAL A 543 11.03 -8.23 14.47
C VAL A 543 10.78 -6.75 14.75
N LYS A 544 11.39 -6.26 15.84
CA LYS A 544 11.29 -4.83 16.21
C LYS A 544 12.66 -4.23 16.42
N GLY A 545 12.97 -3.22 15.66
CA GLY A 545 14.15 -2.38 15.86
C GLY A 545 14.02 -1.46 17.09
N PRO A 546 15.09 -0.72 17.41
CA PRO A 546 15.10 0.20 18.54
C PRO A 546 14.01 1.27 18.41
N GLY A 547 13.12 1.35 19.39
CA GLY A 547 12.02 2.32 19.45
C GLY A 547 10.74 1.91 18.73
N ASP A 548 10.72 0.78 18.04
CA ASP A 548 9.53 0.29 17.35
C ASP A 548 8.51 -0.35 18.30
N THR A 549 7.24 -0.22 17.94
CA THR A 549 6.11 -0.79 18.69
C THR A 549 5.27 -1.70 17.80
N LEU A 550 4.61 -2.67 18.42
CA LEU A 550 3.67 -3.54 17.73
C LEU A 550 2.42 -2.78 17.29
N SER A 551 2.01 -3.00 16.07
CA SER A 551 0.70 -2.55 15.59
C SER A 551 -0.42 -3.47 16.12
N PRO A 552 -1.67 -2.99 16.23
CA PRO A 552 -2.80 -3.82 16.62
C PRO A 552 -2.99 -5.07 15.74
N LYS A 553 -2.66 -5.01 14.46
CA LYS A 553 -2.75 -6.14 13.54
C LYS A 553 -1.72 -7.22 13.89
N GLN A 554 -0.49 -6.84 14.18
CA GLN A 554 0.58 -7.75 14.59
C GLN A 554 0.26 -8.44 15.92
N VAL A 555 -0.24 -7.67 16.90
CA VAL A 555 -0.68 -8.25 18.18
C VAL A 555 -1.76 -9.30 17.98
N VAL A 556 -2.77 -9.02 17.15
CA VAL A 556 -3.85 -9.98 16.89
C VAL A 556 -3.33 -11.22 16.18
N TRP A 557 -2.46 -11.08 15.16
CA TRP A 557 -1.91 -12.25 14.46
C TRP A 557 -1.03 -13.13 15.34
N LEU A 558 -0.13 -12.55 16.12
CA LEU A 558 0.72 -13.32 17.03
C LEU A 558 -0.12 -14.13 18.03
N ARG A 559 -1.20 -13.56 18.54
CA ARG A 559 -2.11 -14.26 19.46
C ARG A 559 -2.88 -15.38 18.81
N GLU A 560 -3.39 -15.16 17.59
CA GLU A 560 -4.04 -16.21 16.82
C GLU A 560 -3.10 -17.38 16.57
N LEU A 561 -1.85 -17.11 16.17
CA LEU A 561 -0.86 -18.15 15.93
C LEU A 561 -0.47 -18.89 17.22
N LEU A 562 -0.29 -18.18 18.33
CA LEU A 562 -0.04 -18.81 19.64
C LEU A 562 -1.22 -19.69 20.09
N ALA A 563 -2.45 -19.22 19.89
CA ALA A 563 -3.65 -20.01 20.22
C ALA A 563 -3.77 -21.28 19.37
N LEU A 564 -3.19 -21.28 18.16
CA LEU A 564 -3.09 -22.47 17.29
C LEU A 564 -1.90 -23.38 17.64
N GLY A 565 -1.10 -23.04 18.65
CA GLY A 565 0.08 -23.79 19.05
C GLY A 565 1.33 -23.54 18.22
N VAL A 566 1.33 -22.51 17.37
CA VAL A 566 2.54 -22.09 16.64
C VAL A 566 3.47 -21.38 17.62
N ASP A 567 4.74 -21.76 17.65
CA ASP A 567 5.76 -21.05 18.43
C ASP A 567 5.97 -19.66 17.83
N CYS A 568 5.61 -18.64 18.60
CA CYS A 568 5.65 -17.24 18.15
C CYS A 568 6.23 -16.33 19.21
N GLU A 569 7.03 -15.36 18.78
CA GLU A 569 7.58 -14.35 19.70
C GLU A 569 7.84 -13.00 19.02
N VAL A 570 8.04 -11.98 19.82
CA VAL A 570 8.51 -10.67 19.41
C VAL A 570 10.02 -10.61 19.60
N CYS A 571 10.77 -10.52 18.51
CA CYS A 571 12.22 -10.39 18.52
C CYS A 571 12.62 -8.91 18.54
N ARG A 572 13.08 -8.43 19.70
CA ARG A 572 13.54 -7.05 19.88
C ARG A 572 15.04 -6.96 19.65
N VAL A 573 15.43 -6.22 18.62
CA VAL A 573 16.84 -5.95 18.34
C VAL A 573 17.24 -4.66 19.04
N THR A 574 18.08 -4.77 20.07
CA THR A 574 18.66 -3.62 20.75
C THR A 574 19.96 -3.20 20.08
N ALA A 575 20.21 -1.89 20.04
CA ALA A 575 21.34 -1.31 19.34
C ALA A 575 22.56 -1.18 20.28
N THR A 576 23.67 -1.80 19.92
CA THR A 576 24.96 -1.53 20.56
C THR A 576 25.75 -0.49 19.78
N SER A 577 26.56 0.33 20.47
CA SER A 577 27.35 1.39 19.82
C SER A 577 28.37 0.84 18.82
N SER A 578 28.48 1.46 17.65
CA SER A 578 29.41 1.02 16.60
C SER A 578 30.87 1.29 17.01
N LYS A 579 31.73 0.27 17.01
CA LYS A 579 33.17 0.39 17.24
C LYS A 579 33.89 1.32 16.23
N ARG A 580 33.27 1.63 15.10
CA ARG A 580 33.80 2.54 14.07
C ARG A 580 33.87 4.00 14.53
N LEU A 581 32.98 4.44 15.45
CA LEU A 581 33.02 5.76 16.05
C LEU A 581 34.18 5.93 17.05
N GLN A 582 34.61 4.86 17.71
CA GLN A 582 35.76 4.90 18.60
C GLN A 582 37.08 5.00 17.85
N ARG A 583 37.23 4.33 16.68
CA ARG A 583 38.43 4.44 15.83
C ARG A 583 38.59 5.82 15.16
N LYS A 584 37.47 6.50 14.79
CA LYS A 584 37.55 7.87 14.26
C LYS A 584 37.93 8.90 15.32
N LYS A 585 37.57 8.69 16.59
CA LYS A 585 38.02 9.55 17.69
C LYS A 585 39.51 9.33 18.03
N ALA A 586 39.98 8.10 18.08
CA ALA A 586 41.38 7.78 18.30
C ALA A 586 42.27 8.29 17.17
N GLY A 587 41.87 8.14 15.89
CA GLY A 587 42.61 8.65 14.75
C GLY A 587 42.60 10.19 14.58
N ALA A 588 41.66 10.89 15.26
CA ALA A 588 41.61 12.37 15.27
C ALA A 588 42.42 12.99 16.42
N GLU A 589 42.71 12.22 17.46
CA GLU A 589 43.61 12.63 18.54
C GLU A 589 45.09 12.40 18.16
N ASP A 590 45.40 11.34 17.42
CA ASP A 590 46.79 11.11 16.94
C ASP A 590 47.22 12.07 15.81
N SER A 591 46.29 12.72 15.10
CA SER A 591 46.63 13.72 14.07
C SER A 591 46.79 15.15 14.63
N LYS A 592 46.49 15.38 15.91
CA LYS A 592 46.75 16.66 16.58
C LYS A 592 48.05 16.68 17.40
N GLY A 593 48.68 15.53 17.58
CA GLY A 593 49.94 15.41 18.33
C GLY A 593 51.22 15.52 17.52
N CYS A 594 51.15 15.76 16.19
CA CYS A 594 52.35 15.75 15.33
C CYS A 594 52.63 17.07 14.60
N SER A 595 52.09 18.22 15.09
CA SER A 595 52.32 19.54 14.49
C SER A 595 52.92 20.59 15.43
N GLU A 596 53.46 20.18 16.61
CA GLU A 596 54.24 21.06 17.46
C GLU A 596 55.56 20.42 17.84
N GLN A 597 56.45 20.26 16.87
CA GLN A 597 57.94 20.20 17.03
C GLN A 597 58.57 20.20 15.64
N ILE A 598 58.70 21.37 15.04
CA ILE A 598 59.79 21.83 14.22
C ILE A 598 59.70 23.35 14.15
N GLU A 599 60.37 23.95 14.99
CA GLU A 599 61.25 25.03 14.75
C GLU A 599 62.38 25.10 15.42
#